data_8304820c3594596861a07aa8467e1b7c
#
_entry.id   8304820c3594596861a07aa8467e1b7c
#
_cell.length_a   1.000
_cell.length_b   1.000
_cell.length_c   1.000
_cell.angle_alpha   90.00
_cell.angle_beta   90.00
_cell.angle_gamma   90.00
#
_symmetry.space_group_name_H-M   'P 1'
#
loop_
_entity.id
_entity.type
_entity.pdbx_description
1 polymer ?
#
loop_
_entity_poly.entity_id
_entity_poly.type
_entity_poly.pdbx_seq_one_letter_code
_entity_poly.pdbx_strand_id
1 'polypeptide(L)' 'MTSKLYEILSQVFDIDISSINDQSSPETIENWDSFNGLVLVDELENHFNVKFTISEITDVKSVADIKRHLKNHNVS' A
#
# COMPACT_ATOMS: atom_id res chain seq x y z
N MET A 1 7.44 -5.41 -8.03
CA MET A 1 6.43 -6.21 -8.75
C MET A 1 5.08 -6.09 -8.08
N THR A 2 4.04 -5.99 -8.88
CA THR A 2 2.67 -5.79 -8.38
C THR A 2 2.23 -6.91 -7.44
N SER A 3 2.60 -8.15 -7.75
CA SER A 3 2.20 -9.30 -6.93
C SER A 3 2.75 -9.20 -5.50
N LYS A 4 3.97 -8.68 -5.34
CA LYS A 4 4.55 -8.52 -4.00
C LYS A 4 3.79 -7.47 -3.21
N LEU A 5 3.41 -6.38 -3.86
CA LEU A 5 2.59 -5.34 -3.23
C LEU A 5 1.27 -5.92 -2.73
N TYR A 6 0.61 -6.72 -3.56
CA TYR A 6 -0.67 -7.32 -3.18
C TYR A 6 -0.52 -8.30 -2.01
N GLU A 7 0.59 -9.05 -1.97
CA GLU A 7 0.87 -9.93 -0.84
C GLU A 7 1.00 -9.14 0.46
N ILE A 8 1.72 -8.01 0.41
CA ILE A 8 1.88 -7.16 1.57
C ILE A 8 0.54 -6.61 2.04
N LEU A 9 -0.26 -6.11 1.10
CA LEU A 9 -1.59 -5.58 1.41
C LEU A 9 -2.47 -6.64 2.06
N SER A 10 -2.45 -7.85 1.50
CA SER A 10 -3.22 -8.97 2.02
C SER A 10 -2.84 -9.28 3.46
N GLN A 11 -1.55 -9.29 3.76
CA GLN A 11 -1.05 -9.57 5.11
C GLN A 11 -1.39 -8.46 6.09
N VAL A 12 -1.16 -7.21 5.70
CA VAL A 12 -1.38 -6.07 6.59
C VAL A 12 -2.85 -5.92 6.93
N PHE A 13 -3.72 -6.06 5.93
CA PHE A 13 -5.16 -5.84 6.11
C PHE A 13 -5.94 -7.12 6.40
N ASP A 14 -5.26 -8.27 6.42
CA ASP A 14 -5.88 -9.57 6.72
C ASP A 14 -7.07 -9.85 5.82
N ILE A 15 -6.87 -9.75 4.51
CA ILE A 15 -7.89 -10.00 3.50
C ILE A 15 -7.32 -10.87 2.38
N ASP A 16 -8.22 -11.49 1.62
CA ASP A 16 -7.84 -12.28 0.46
C ASP A 16 -7.17 -11.41 -0.59
N ILE A 17 -6.07 -11.91 -1.14
CA ILE A 17 -5.35 -11.18 -2.19
C ILE A 17 -6.25 -10.97 -3.41
N SER A 18 -7.17 -11.91 -3.66
CA SER A 18 -8.11 -11.80 -4.79
C SER A 18 -9.13 -10.67 -4.62
N SER A 19 -9.26 -10.15 -3.39
CA SER A 19 -10.16 -9.03 -3.11
C SER A 19 -9.52 -7.67 -3.37
N ILE A 20 -8.24 -7.63 -3.72
CA ILE A 20 -7.48 -6.40 -3.86
C ILE A 20 -7.37 -6.02 -5.33
N ASN A 21 -7.62 -4.74 -5.64
CA ASN A 21 -7.41 -4.21 -6.98
C ASN A 21 -7.00 -2.73 -6.86
N ASP A 22 -6.80 -2.09 -8.00
CA ASP A 22 -6.31 -0.70 -8.03
C ASP A 22 -7.26 0.28 -7.35
N GLN A 23 -8.55 -0.01 -7.33
CA GLN A 23 -9.54 0.85 -6.68
C GLN A 23 -9.70 0.58 -5.20
N SER A 24 -9.06 -0.45 -4.67
CA SER A 24 -9.14 -0.74 -3.24
C SER A 24 -8.64 0.47 -2.42
N SER A 25 -9.35 0.80 -1.37
CA SER A 25 -9.11 2.02 -0.60
C SER A 25 -9.56 1.81 0.84
N PRO A 26 -9.30 2.78 1.72
CA PRO A 26 -9.84 2.71 3.09
C PRO A 26 -11.36 2.62 3.14
N GLU A 27 -12.05 3.05 2.08
CA GLU A 27 -13.51 2.95 2.03
C GLU A 27 -13.97 1.54 1.70
N THR A 28 -13.17 0.76 1.00
CA THR A 28 -13.54 -0.60 0.59
C THR A 28 -12.85 -1.68 1.40
N ILE A 29 -11.73 -1.36 2.06
CA ILE A 29 -11.00 -2.30 2.91
C ILE A 29 -11.19 -1.86 4.36
N GLU A 30 -11.94 -2.66 5.11
CA GLU A 30 -12.33 -2.31 6.48
C GLU A 30 -11.14 -2.04 7.39
N ASN A 31 -10.09 -2.86 7.25
CA ASN A 31 -8.93 -2.75 8.13
C ASN A 31 -7.94 -1.67 7.71
N TRP A 32 -8.21 -0.96 6.64
CA TRP A 32 -7.33 0.11 6.19
C TRP A 32 -7.68 1.40 6.91
N ASP A 33 -7.20 1.51 8.14
CA ASP A 33 -7.40 2.69 8.98
C ASP A 33 -6.05 3.41 9.16
N SER A 34 -6.04 4.43 10.01
CA SER A 34 -4.82 5.25 10.21
C SER A 34 -3.66 4.42 10.74
N PHE A 35 -3.93 3.53 11.67
CA PHE A 35 -2.88 2.69 12.26
C PHE A 35 -2.33 1.69 11.23
N ASN A 36 -3.22 0.94 10.60
CA ASN A 36 -2.80 -0.07 9.64
C ASN A 36 -2.22 0.56 8.38
N GLY A 37 -2.63 1.78 8.04
CA GLY A 37 -2.01 2.52 6.97
C GLY A 37 -0.54 2.80 7.24
N LEU A 38 -0.19 3.12 8.48
CA LEU A 38 1.21 3.32 8.87
C LEU A 38 1.98 2.01 8.86
N VAL A 39 1.35 0.93 9.31
CA VAL A 39 1.96 -0.40 9.24
C VAL A 39 2.27 -0.75 7.78
N LEU A 40 1.33 -0.47 6.89
CA LEU A 40 1.54 -0.71 5.46
C LEU A 40 2.75 0.05 4.93
N VAL A 41 2.85 1.34 5.27
CA VAL A 41 3.98 2.16 4.82
C VAL A 41 5.30 1.56 5.31
N ASP A 42 5.36 1.16 6.57
CA ASP A 42 6.56 0.56 7.14
C ASP A 42 6.95 -0.71 6.40
N GLU A 43 5.98 -1.57 6.11
CA GLU A 43 6.22 -2.81 5.37
C GLU A 43 6.72 -2.53 3.95
N LEU A 44 6.12 -1.54 3.28
CA LEU A 44 6.54 -1.17 1.93
C LEU A 44 7.96 -0.64 1.92
N GLU A 45 8.30 0.20 2.89
CA GLU A 45 9.64 0.75 2.98
C GLU A 45 10.68 -0.34 3.21
N ASN A 46 10.35 -1.31 4.06
CA ASN A 46 11.27 -2.41 4.34
C ASN A 46 11.42 -3.37 3.18
N HIS A 47 10.32 -3.71 2.52
CA HIS A 47 10.35 -4.68 1.41
C HIS A 47 10.97 -4.12 0.15
N PHE A 48 10.70 -2.86 -0.15
CA PHE A 48 11.15 -2.25 -1.41
C PHE A 48 12.36 -1.34 -1.21
N ASN A 49 12.81 -1.19 0.03
CA ASN A 49 13.99 -0.37 0.38
C ASN A 49 13.80 1.07 -0.12
N VAL A 50 12.66 1.66 0.22
CA VAL A 50 12.32 3.04 -0.14
C VAL A 50 11.95 3.82 1.12
N LYS A 51 11.92 5.14 1.00
CA LYS A 51 11.44 6.04 2.06
C LYS A 51 10.40 6.96 1.48
N PHE A 52 9.22 6.96 2.07
CA PHE A 52 8.15 7.87 1.65
C PHE A 52 8.14 9.12 2.52
N THR A 53 7.85 10.25 1.90
CA THR A 53 7.64 11.49 2.64
C THR A 53 6.26 11.50 3.26
N ILE A 54 6.06 12.38 4.24
CA ILE A 54 4.73 12.52 4.85
C ILE A 54 3.70 12.95 3.80
N SER A 55 4.11 13.82 2.87
CA SER A 55 3.22 14.21 1.76
C SER A 55 2.77 13.03 0.94
N GLU A 56 3.68 12.11 0.64
CA GLU A 56 3.34 10.90 -0.13
C GLU A 56 2.38 10.01 0.66
N ILE A 57 2.65 9.84 1.95
CA ILE A 57 1.82 8.99 2.81
C ILE A 57 0.40 9.53 2.88
N THR A 58 0.25 10.84 3.07
CA THR A 58 -1.09 11.44 3.16
C THR A 58 -1.80 11.51 1.83
N ASP A 59 -1.06 11.42 0.72
CA ASP A 59 -1.64 11.43 -0.63
C ASP A 59 -2.24 10.08 -1.04
N VAL A 60 -1.91 9.00 -0.33
CA VAL A 60 -2.40 7.67 -0.67
C VAL A 60 -3.87 7.54 -0.32
N LYS A 61 -4.71 7.34 -1.34
CA LYS A 61 -6.15 7.19 -1.19
C LYS A 61 -6.65 5.87 -1.77
N SER A 62 -5.78 5.14 -2.47
CA SER A 62 -6.12 3.87 -3.07
C SER A 62 -4.85 3.10 -3.40
N VAL A 63 -5.02 1.83 -3.79
CA VAL A 63 -3.87 1.00 -4.22
C VAL A 63 -3.19 1.63 -5.44
N ALA A 64 -3.96 2.24 -6.34
CA ALA A 64 -3.38 2.90 -7.51
C ALA A 64 -2.38 3.98 -7.10
N ASP A 65 -2.68 4.73 -6.04
CA ASP A 65 -1.77 5.76 -5.54
C ASP A 65 -0.49 5.15 -4.99
N ILE A 66 -0.61 4.02 -4.30
CA ILE A 66 0.58 3.31 -3.79
C ILE A 66 1.48 2.91 -4.95
N LYS A 67 0.91 2.34 -6.00
CA LYS A 67 1.66 1.95 -7.18
C LYS A 67 2.36 3.14 -7.82
N ARG A 68 1.67 4.29 -7.90
CA ARG A 68 2.24 5.49 -8.47
C ARG A 68 3.44 5.99 -7.68
N HIS A 69 3.33 6.00 -6.36
CA HIS A 69 4.45 6.42 -5.51
C HIS A 69 5.62 5.46 -5.58
N LEU A 70 5.35 4.15 -5.61
CA LEU A 70 6.41 3.17 -5.76
C LEU A 70 7.14 3.37 -7.08
N LYS A 71 6.40 3.62 -8.15
CA LYS A 71 7.00 3.88 -9.47
C LYS A 71 7.88 5.13 -9.43
N ASN A 72 7.44 6.17 -8.72
CA ASN A 72 8.22 7.40 -8.58
C ASN A 72 9.52 7.16 -7.81
N HIS A 73 9.58 6.12 -7.00
CA HIS A 73 10.80 5.72 -6.29
C HIS A 73 11.56 4.63 -7.04
N ASN A 74 11.24 4.42 -8.31
CA ASN A 74 11.89 3.43 -9.18
C ASN A 74 11.65 1.98 -8.74
N VAL A 75 10.53 1.72 -8.13
CA VAL A 75 10.10 0.37 -7.78
C VAL A 75 9.10 -0.08 -8.85
N SER A 76 9.36 -1.21 -9.46
CA SER A 76 8.49 -1.73 -10.54
C SER A 76 7.59 -2.86 -10.07
#